data_db5bd57e08fe700a5aab5f88e1ffd962
#
_entry.id   db5bd57e08fe700a5aab5f88e1ffd962
#
_cell.length_a   1.000
_cell.length_b   1.000
_cell.length_c   1.000
_cell.angle_alpha   90.00
_cell.angle_beta   90.00
_cell.angle_gamma   90.00
#
_symmetry.space_group_name_H-M   'P 1'
#
loop_
_entity.id
_entity.type
_entity.pdbx_description
1 polymer ?
#
loop_
_entity_poly.entity_id
_entity_poly.type
_entity_poly.pdbx_seq_one_letter_code
_entity_poly.pdbx_strand_id
1 'polypeptide(L)'
;MARRLLAALLACALGLPALAAEAVAPPAAKTPSREEKARAYFTDTVLHDQDGRAVRFYSDVLQGNVVVVNFVFTRCTEACPLLTRRMNGVRRDLGDRFGREVRFVSLSVDPEFDTPQEMRRFAEKQEAAYTGWTWLTGKKEDVDRVLAKLGEVVASPGDHSTGLLAANVRTGHWTRIRPDASPAIVARRVLDLADEDAKRGAEGATGPSASR
;
A
#
# COMPACT_ATOMS: atom_id res chain seq x y z
N MET A 1 -24.86 84.78 56.28
CA MET A 1 -24.30 83.69 57.05
C MET A 1 -24.69 82.35 56.41
N ALA A 2 -23.82 81.75 55.64
CA ALA A 2 -24.11 80.62 54.79
C ALA A 2 -23.48 79.34 55.43
N ARG A 3 -24.29 78.34 55.69
CA ARG A 3 -23.85 77.03 56.15
C ARG A 3 -23.73 76.06 54.93
N ARG A 4 -22.51 75.67 54.62
CA ARG A 4 -22.21 74.66 53.62
C ARG A 4 -22.41 73.27 54.22
N LEU A 5 -23.28 72.44 53.63
CA LEU A 5 -23.43 71.01 53.93
C LEU A 5 -22.67 70.24 52.82
N LEU A 6 -21.62 69.55 53.22
CA LEU A 6 -20.90 68.60 52.36
C LEU A 6 -21.69 67.23 52.42
N ALA A 7 -22.15 66.81 51.27
CA ALA A 7 -22.69 65.46 51.10
C ALA A 7 -21.58 64.55 50.55
N ALA A 8 -21.17 63.54 51.32
CA ALA A 8 -20.24 62.50 50.88
C ALA A 8 -21.00 61.39 50.16
N LEU A 9 -20.69 61.23 48.84
CA LEU A 9 -21.17 60.10 48.04
C LEU A 9 -20.22 58.93 48.21
N LEU A 10 -20.69 57.84 48.85
CA LEU A 10 -19.97 56.59 48.96
C LEU A 10 -20.27 55.73 47.71
N ALA A 11 -19.29 55.62 46.80
CA ALA A 11 -19.40 54.74 45.64
C ALA A 11 -19.04 53.31 46.02
N CYS A 12 -20.05 52.46 46.05
CA CYS A 12 -19.88 51.01 46.24
C CYS A 12 -19.54 50.38 44.89
N ALA A 13 -18.26 50.05 44.68
CA ALA A 13 -17.80 49.29 43.50
C ALA A 13 -18.08 47.80 43.73
N LEU A 14 -19.15 47.30 43.11
CA LEU A 14 -19.42 45.86 43.00
C LEU A 14 -18.51 45.25 41.94
N GLY A 15 -17.42 44.62 42.37
CA GLY A 15 -16.56 43.83 41.52
C GLY A 15 -17.27 42.55 41.09
N LEU A 16 -17.64 42.44 39.81
CA LEU A 16 -18.04 41.15 39.23
C LEU A 16 -16.81 40.28 38.99
N PRO A 17 -16.80 39.01 39.44
CA PRO A 17 -15.73 38.09 39.04
C PRO A 17 -15.88 37.76 37.56
N ALA A 18 -14.86 38.09 36.76
CA ALA A 18 -14.76 37.64 35.39
C ALA A 18 -14.56 36.13 35.38
N LEU A 19 -15.57 35.34 35.03
CA LEU A 19 -15.38 33.94 34.66
C LEU A 19 -14.49 33.87 33.42
N ALA A 20 -13.22 33.54 33.61
CA ALA A 20 -12.32 33.16 32.54
C ALA A 20 -12.83 31.83 31.96
N ALA A 21 -13.48 31.89 30.80
CA ALA A 21 -13.79 30.70 30.05
C ALA A 21 -12.45 30.13 29.55
N GLU A 22 -11.99 29.03 30.18
CA GLU A 22 -10.88 28.25 29.63
C GLU A 22 -11.30 27.74 28.25
N ALA A 23 -10.72 28.31 27.21
CA ALA A 23 -10.85 27.82 25.85
C ALA A 23 -10.19 26.44 25.79
N VAL A 24 -10.99 25.38 25.80
CA VAL A 24 -10.53 24.01 25.53
C VAL A 24 -9.95 24.01 24.11
N ALA A 25 -8.63 23.94 24.01
CA ALA A 25 -7.94 23.80 22.75
C ALA A 25 -8.47 22.55 22.01
N PRO A 26 -8.80 22.64 20.71
CA PRO A 26 -9.24 21.48 19.97
C PRO A 26 -8.15 20.40 20.03
N PRO A 27 -8.55 19.10 20.17
CA PRO A 27 -7.60 18.00 20.24
C PRO A 27 -6.70 18.04 18.99
N ALA A 28 -5.39 18.00 19.23
CA ALA A 28 -4.40 18.00 18.18
C ALA A 28 -4.71 16.88 17.18
N ALA A 29 -4.91 17.23 15.92
CA ALA A 29 -5.17 16.26 14.85
C ALA A 29 -4.00 15.26 14.82
N LYS A 30 -4.28 13.98 15.04
CA LYS A 30 -3.26 12.92 14.98
C LYS A 30 -2.69 12.86 13.57
N THR A 31 -1.37 12.95 13.43
CA THR A 31 -0.70 12.71 12.15
C THR A 31 -1.06 11.31 11.66
N PRO A 32 -1.59 11.15 10.44
CA PRO A 32 -1.99 9.85 9.95
C PRO A 32 -0.79 8.87 9.91
N SER A 33 -1.02 7.66 10.35
CA SER A 33 -0.05 6.58 10.32
C SER A 33 0.38 6.25 8.89
N ARG A 34 1.47 5.51 8.73
CA ARG A 34 1.91 5.04 7.41
C ARG A 34 0.84 4.18 6.73
N GLU A 35 0.20 3.31 7.50
CA GLU A 35 -0.87 2.44 6.99
C GLU A 35 -2.07 3.25 6.51
N GLU A 36 -2.51 4.26 7.28
CA GLU A 36 -3.59 5.15 6.87
C GLU A 36 -3.24 5.90 5.58
N LYS A 37 -1.99 6.37 5.44
CA LYS A 37 -1.50 7.00 4.20
C LYS A 37 -1.50 6.04 3.03
N ALA A 38 -1.04 4.79 3.23
CA ALA A 38 -1.01 3.77 2.19
C ALA A 38 -2.42 3.38 1.76
N ARG A 39 -3.35 3.20 2.70
CA ARG A 39 -4.76 2.92 2.43
C ARG A 39 -5.42 4.06 1.64
N ALA A 40 -5.16 5.31 2.01
CA ALA A 40 -5.69 6.47 1.31
C ALA A 40 -5.12 6.61 -0.11
N TYR A 41 -3.85 6.21 -0.31
CA TYR A 41 -3.19 6.28 -1.62
C TYR A 41 -3.66 5.16 -2.55
N PHE A 42 -3.55 3.89 -2.14
CA PHE A 42 -3.87 2.74 -2.99
C PHE A 42 -5.36 2.46 -3.10
N THR A 43 -6.13 2.89 -2.10
CA THR A 43 -7.59 2.70 -1.99
C THR A 43 -8.03 1.23 -1.96
N ASP A 44 -9.27 1.01 -1.56
CA ASP A 44 -9.92 -0.30 -1.62
C ASP A 44 -10.76 -0.45 -2.90
N THR A 45 -10.18 -0.04 -4.04
CA THR A 45 -10.79 -0.32 -5.34
C THR A 45 -11.06 -1.82 -5.46
N VAL A 46 -12.29 -2.17 -5.77
CA VAL A 46 -12.71 -3.58 -5.88
C VAL A 46 -12.33 -4.11 -7.25
N LEU A 47 -11.49 -5.14 -7.24
CA LEU A 47 -11.12 -5.94 -8.41
C LEU A 47 -11.64 -7.36 -8.25
N HIS A 48 -11.42 -8.21 -9.24
CA HIS A 48 -11.75 -9.63 -9.20
C HIS A 48 -10.47 -10.46 -9.33
N ASP A 49 -10.35 -11.49 -8.49
CA ASP A 49 -9.28 -12.47 -8.64
C ASP A 49 -9.60 -13.49 -9.75
N GLN A 50 -8.68 -14.38 -10.03
CA GLN A 50 -8.83 -15.45 -11.02
C GLN A 50 -9.98 -16.43 -10.68
N ASP A 51 -10.48 -16.42 -9.45
CA ASP A 51 -11.63 -17.24 -9.01
C ASP A 51 -12.95 -16.48 -9.12
N GLY A 52 -12.91 -15.24 -9.61
CA GLY A 52 -14.08 -14.37 -9.72
C GLY A 52 -14.51 -13.75 -8.38
N ARG A 53 -13.69 -13.89 -7.32
CA ARG A 53 -13.98 -13.28 -6.03
C ARG A 53 -13.67 -11.80 -6.08
N ALA A 54 -14.57 -10.98 -5.55
CA ALA A 54 -14.32 -9.57 -5.35
C ALA A 54 -13.28 -9.38 -4.23
N VAL A 55 -12.20 -8.64 -4.53
CA VAL A 55 -11.11 -8.33 -3.59
C VAL A 55 -10.86 -6.84 -3.56
N ARG A 56 -10.61 -6.30 -2.35
CA ARG A 56 -10.22 -4.90 -2.14
C ARG A 56 -8.73 -4.79 -2.33
N PHE A 57 -8.31 -3.93 -3.25
CA PHE A 57 -6.92 -3.89 -3.68
C PHE A 57 -5.94 -3.63 -2.53
N TYR A 58 -6.19 -2.62 -1.69
CA TYR A 58 -5.30 -2.38 -0.55
C TYR A 58 -5.49 -3.42 0.56
N SER A 59 -6.70 -3.57 1.08
CA SER A 59 -6.95 -4.33 2.30
C SER A 59 -6.77 -5.84 2.14
N ASP A 60 -7.14 -6.41 0.98
CA ASP A 60 -7.11 -7.87 0.79
C ASP A 60 -5.85 -8.33 0.05
N VAL A 61 -5.21 -7.46 -0.76
CA VAL A 61 -4.08 -7.84 -1.61
C VAL A 61 -2.75 -7.31 -1.09
N LEU A 62 -2.68 -6.01 -0.74
CA LEU A 62 -1.42 -5.36 -0.39
C LEU A 62 -1.12 -5.37 1.10
N GLN A 63 -2.10 -5.06 1.94
CA GLN A 63 -1.92 -4.77 3.36
C GLN A 63 -1.19 -5.90 4.08
N GLY A 64 -0.13 -5.55 4.81
CA GLY A 64 0.62 -6.48 5.65
C GLY A 64 1.54 -7.44 4.89
N ASN A 65 1.62 -7.36 3.56
CA ASN A 65 2.41 -8.28 2.75
C ASN A 65 3.70 -7.65 2.20
N VAL A 66 4.64 -8.50 1.86
CA VAL A 66 5.64 -8.18 0.85
C VAL A 66 5.09 -8.67 -0.48
N VAL A 67 5.03 -7.77 -1.47
CA VAL A 67 4.40 -8.09 -2.76
C VAL A 67 5.38 -7.95 -3.91
N VAL A 68 5.22 -8.81 -4.91
CA VAL A 68 5.84 -8.66 -6.23
C VAL A 68 4.72 -8.52 -7.24
N VAL A 69 4.64 -7.36 -7.88
CA VAL A 69 3.59 -7.04 -8.84
C VAL A 69 4.17 -7.03 -10.25
N ASN A 70 3.49 -7.68 -11.18
CA ASN A 70 3.75 -7.57 -12.62
C ASN A 70 2.45 -7.27 -13.37
N PHE A 71 2.61 -6.74 -14.57
CA PHE A 71 1.52 -6.38 -15.46
C PHE A 71 1.45 -7.39 -16.60
N VAL A 72 0.24 -7.81 -16.96
CA VAL A 72 0.01 -8.88 -17.95
C VAL A 72 -1.23 -8.59 -18.78
N PHE A 73 -1.27 -9.20 -19.96
CA PHE A 73 -2.53 -9.43 -20.69
C PHE A 73 -2.52 -10.84 -21.28
N THR A 74 -3.65 -11.53 -21.23
CA THR A 74 -3.70 -12.99 -21.50
C THR A 74 -3.45 -13.34 -22.96
N ARG A 75 -3.68 -12.39 -23.88
CA ARG A 75 -3.40 -12.53 -25.32
C ARG A 75 -1.94 -12.34 -25.70
N CYS A 76 -1.07 -11.95 -24.76
CA CYS A 76 0.36 -11.82 -25.00
C CYS A 76 1.00 -13.19 -25.27
N THR A 77 1.68 -13.33 -26.39
CA THR A 77 2.29 -14.61 -26.82
C THR A 77 3.77 -14.73 -26.50
N GLU A 78 4.46 -13.64 -26.16
CA GLU A 78 5.91 -13.62 -26.00
C GLU A 78 6.36 -13.18 -24.60
N ALA A 79 6.21 -11.89 -24.29
CA ALA A 79 6.78 -11.30 -23.07
C ALA A 79 6.13 -11.83 -21.79
N CYS A 80 4.79 -11.88 -21.73
CA CYS A 80 4.10 -12.31 -20.52
C CYS A 80 4.36 -13.78 -20.15
N PRO A 81 4.33 -14.76 -21.08
CA PRO A 81 4.76 -16.13 -20.78
C PRO A 81 6.20 -16.22 -20.29
N LEU A 82 7.12 -15.46 -20.89
CA LEU A 82 8.52 -15.46 -20.48
C LEU A 82 8.68 -14.89 -19.05
N LEU A 83 8.04 -13.76 -18.77
CA LEU A 83 8.08 -13.14 -17.43
C LEU A 83 7.45 -14.06 -16.38
N THR A 84 6.32 -14.70 -16.69
CA THR A 84 5.66 -15.63 -15.77
C THR A 84 6.56 -16.83 -15.46
N ARG A 85 7.25 -17.40 -16.44
CA ARG A 85 8.25 -18.47 -16.20
C ARG A 85 9.40 -18.00 -15.30
N ARG A 86 9.88 -16.74 -15.47
CA ARG A 86 10.89 -16.16 -14.57
C ARG A 86 10.35 -16.03 -13.16
N MET A 87 9.12 -15.54 -12.98
CA MET A 87 8.50 -15.44 -11.67
C MET A 87 8.31 -16.82 -11.01
N ASN A 88 8.06 -17.88 -11.79
CA ASN A 88 8.09 -19.27 -11.27
C ASN A 88 9.48 -19.64 -10.73
N GLY A 89 10.55 -19.16 -11.36
CA GLY A 89 11.91 -19.28 -10.83
C GLY A 89 12.05 -18.54 -9.49
N VAL A 90 11.63 -17.30 -9.44
CA VAL A 90 11.64 -16.49 -8.20
C VAL A 90 10.88 -17.18 -7.08
N ARG A 91 9.68 -17.73 -7.37
CA ARG A 91 8.89 -18.50 -6.40
C ARG A 91 9.68 -19.67 -5.80
N ARG A 92 10.38 -20.42 -6.64
CA ARG A 92 11.22 -21.55 -6.17
C ARG A 92 12.35 -21.07 -5.26
N ASP A 93 13.01 -19.95 -5.64
CA ASP A 93 14.12 -19.40 -4.86
C ASP A 93 13.66 -18.77 -3.53
N LEU A 94 12.40 -18.32 -3.44
CA LEU A 94 11.78 -17.82 -2.19
C LEU A 94 11.43 -18.96 -1.21
N GLY A 95 11.26 -20.18 -1.71
CA GLY A 95 10.92 -21.35 -0.88
C GLY A 95 9.66 -21.14 -0.03
N ASP A 96 9.73 -21.49 1.23
CA ASP A 96 8.59 -21.43 2.18
C ASP A 96 8.12 -20.02 2.50
N ARG A 97 8.87 -18.98 2.14
CA ARG A 97 8.43 -17.59 2.33
C ARG A 97 7.39 -17.17 1.30
N PHE A 98 7.35 -17.82 0.13
CA PHE A 98 6.30 -17.59 -0.85
C PHE A 98 4.94 -18.07 -0.34
N GLY A 99 3.91 -17.26 -0.49
CA GLY A 99 2.54 -17.54 -0.02
C GLY A 99 2.31 -17.27 1.48
N ARG A 100 3.39 -17.13 2.26
CA ARG A 100 3.31 -16.77 3.69
C ARG A 100 3.62 -15.30 3.92
N GLU A 101 4.79 -14.86 3.54
CA GLU A 101 5.29 -13.48 3.71
C GLU A 101 5.32 -12.71 2.41
N VAL A 102 5.67 -13.41 1.33
CA VAL A 102 5.78 -12.85 -0.02
C VAL A 102 4.62 -13.34 -0.87
N ARG A 103 3.92 -12.43 -1.51
CA ARG A 103 2.82 -12.72 -2.43
C ARG A 103 3.11 -12.15 -3.81
N PHE A 104 2.67 -12.85 -4.83
CA PHE A 104 2.72 -12.34 -6.20
C PHE A 104 1.36 -11.83 -6.62
N VAL A 105 1.38 -10.75 -7.39
CA VAL A 105 0.19 -10.11 -7.95
C VAL A 105 0.43 -9.85 -9.42
N SER A 106 -0.35 -10.49 -10.28
CA SER A 106 -0.40 -10.20 -11.70
C SER A 106 -1.65 -9.39 -12.00
N LEU A 107 -1.49 -8.16 -12.45
CA LEU A 107 -2.59 -7.25 -12.75
C LEU A 107 -2.77 -7.13 -14.27
N SER A 108 -4.00 -7.36 -14.73
CA SER A 108 -4.34 -7.18 -16.14
C SER A 108 -4.17 -5.72 -16.58
N VAL A 109 -3.67 -5.52 -17.80
CA VAL A 109 -3.68 -4.24 -18.53
C VAL A 109 -4.67 -4.23 -19.69
N ASP A 110 -5.42 -5.32 -19.87
CA ASP A 110 -6.45 -5.50 -20.91
C ASP A 110 -7.76 -6.06 -20.30
N PRO A 111 -8.35 -5.37 -19.29
CA PRO A 111 -9.46 -5.90 -18.52
C PRO A 111 -10.76 -6.08 -19.34
N GLU A 112 -10.87 -5.46 -20.51
CA GLU A 112 -12.00 -5.66 -21.42
C GLU A 112 -11.99 -7.07 -22.01
N PHE A 113 -10.82 -7.68 -22.15
CA PHE A 113 -10.65 -9.05 -22.63
C PHE A 113 -10.33 -10.03 -21.49
N ASP A 114 -9.49 -9.63 -20.56
CA ASP A 114 -8.99 -10.47 -19.48
C ASP A 114 -10.04 -10.67 -18.38
N THR A 115 -11.03 -11.50 -18.63
CA THR A 115 -11.98 -11.92 -17.57
C THR A 115 -11.28 -12.73 -16.49
N PRO A 116 -11.86 -12.90 -15.29
CA PRO A 116 -11.33 -13.81 -14.26
C PRO A 116 -11.01 -15.20 -14.81
N GLN A 117 -11.88 -15.71 -15.68
CA GLN A 117 -11.70 -17.02 -16.30
C GLN A 117 -10.51 -17.05 -17.26
N GLU A 118 -10.27 -16.00 -18.04
CA GLU A 118 -9.10 -15.91 -18.92
C GLU A 118 -7.81 -15.78 -18.09
N MET A 119 -7.83 -15.00 -17.03
CA MET A 119 -6.71 -14.89 -16.09
C MET A 119 -6.36 -16.23 -15.45
N ARG A 120 -7.36 -17.02 -15.05
CA ARG A 120 -7.18 -18.38 -14.53
C ARG A 120 -6.56 -19.30 -15.59
N ARG A 121 -7.10 -19.35 -16.79
CA ARG A 121 -6.59 -20.18 -17.89
C ARG A 121 -5.14 -19.83 -18.22
N PHE A 122 -4.82 -18.54 -18.22
CA PHE A 122 -3.45 -18.10 -18.45
C PHE A 122 -2.52 -18.57 -17.32
N ALA A 123 -2.92 -18.39 -16.06
CA ALA A 123 -2.14 -18.86 -14.90
C ALA A 123 -1.88 -20.37 -14.96
N GLU A 124 -2.90 -21.16 -15.24
CA GLU A 124 -2.79 -22.62 -15.38
C GLU A 124 -1.86 -23.00 -16.53
N LYS A 125 -2.05 -22.41 -17.72
CA LYS A 125 -1.20 -22.64 -18.90
C LYS A 125 0.27 -22.32 -18.66
N GLN A 126 0.55 -21.33 -17.79
CA GLN A 126 1.91 -20.92 -17.46
C GLN A 126 2.44 -21.59 -16.19
N GLU A 127 1.75 -22.62 -15.67
CA GLU A 127 2.11 -23.32 -14.42
C GLU A 127 2.31 -22.33 -13.25
N ALA A 128 1.42 -21.33 -13.15
CA ALA A 128 1.51 -20.21 -12.21
C ALA A 128 0.26 -20.07 -11.33
N ALA A 129 -0.57 -21.11 -11.26
CA ALA A 129 -1.76 -21.18 -10.43
C ALA A 129 -1.43 -21.67 -9.01
N TYR A 130 -0.75 -20.82 -8.22
CA TYR A 130 -0.33 -21.15 -6.86
C TYR A 130 -1.07 -20.33 -5.81
N THR A 131 -1.33 -20.91 -4.66
CA THR A 131 -1.70 -20.15 -3.47
C THR A 131 -0.60 -19.14 -3.14
N GLY A 132 -0.97 -17.87 -3.01
CA GLY A 132 -0.01 -16.77 -2.84
C GLY A 132 0.35 -16.03 -4.14
N TRP A 133 -0.21 -16.46 -5.28
CA TRP A 133 -0.15 -15.72 -6.54
C TRP A 133 -1.56 -15.34 -6.97
N THR A 134 -1.88 -14.06 -6.89
CA THR A 134 -3.21 -13.53 -7.23
C THR A 134 -3.17 -12.89 -8.62
N TRP A 135 -4.13 -13.22 -9.45
CA TRP A 135 -4.30 -12.68 -10.80
C TRP A 135 -5.53 -11.80 -10.81
N LEU A 136 -5.33 -10.51 -11.06
CA LEU A 136 -6.37 -9.49 -10.88
C LEU A 136 -6.83 -8.91 -12.20
N THR A 137 -8.12 -8.74 -12.31
CA THR A 137 -8.82 -8.01 -13.37
C THR A 137 -10.05 -7.32 -12.80
N GLY A 138 -10.85 -6.65 -13.62
CA GLY A 138 -12.06 -5.97 -13.16
C GLY A 138 -12.66 -5.06 -14.21
N LYS A 139 -13.45 -4.09 -13.77
CA LYS A 139 -13.92 -3.04 -14.67
C LYS A 139 -12.73 -2.18 -15.11
N LYS A 140 -12.75 -1.75 -16.37
CA LYS A 140 -11.63 -0.97 -16.94
C LYS A 140 -11.27 0.24 -16.08
N GLU A 141 -12.24 1.00 -15.63
CA GLU A 141 -12.01 2.21 -14.83
C GLU A 141 -11.37 1.90 -13.47
N ASP A 142 -11.69 0.75 -12.88
CA ASP A 142 -11.14 0.31 -11.60
C ASP A 142 -9.71 -0.21 -11.78
N VAL A 143 -9.46 -0.98 -12.83
CA VAL A 143 -8.11 -1.46 -13.19
C VAL A 143 -7.21 -0.29 -13.53
N ASP A 144 -7.64 0.64 -14.39
CA ASP A 144 -6.88 1.84 -14.77
C ASP A 144 -6.50 2.68 -13.54
N ARG A 145 -7.45 2.82 -12.59
CA ARG A 145 -7.20 3.53 -11.33
C ARG A 145 -6.08 2.86 -10.51
N VAL A 146 -6.09 1.54 -10.41
CA VAL A 146 -5.07 0.80 -9.68
C VAL A 146 -3.72 0.84 -10.42
N LEU A 147 -3.72 0.67 -11.74
CA LEU A 147 -2.52 0.80 -12.57
C LEU A 147 -1.85 2.17 -12.36
N ALA A 148 -2.64 3.26 -12.42
CA ALA A 148 -2.13 4.61 -12.19
C ALA A 148 -1.50 4.78 -10.79
N LYS A 149 -2.06 4.15 -9.75
CA LYS A 149 -1.47 4.16 -8.40
C LYS A 149 -0.16 3.38 -8.31
N LEU A 150 0.03 2.40 -9.17
CA LEU A 150 1.29 1.64 -9.29
C LEU A 150 2.30 2.31 -10.22
N GLY A 151 1.93 3.47 -10.78
CA GLY A 151 2.78 4.21 -11.72
C GLY A 151 2.85 3.57 -13.10
N GLU A 152 1.80 2.85 -13.46
CA GLU A 152 1.62 2.25 -14.77
C GLU A 152 0.44 2.92 -15.47
N VAL A 153 0.71 3.56 -16.59
CA VAL A 153 -0.32 4.16 -17.44
C VAL A 153 -0.08 3.66 -18.85
N VAL A 154 -1.00 2.89 -19.37
CA VAL A 154 -0.88 2.27 -20.69
C VAL A 154 -1.93 2.82 -21.65
N ALA A 155 -1.50 3.21 -22.85
CA ALA A 155 -2.40 3.61 -23.91
C ALA A 155 -2.95 2.37 -24.65
N SER A 156 -2.14 1.32 -24.75
CA SER A 156 -2.57 0.02 -25.25
C SER A 156 -1.91 -1.12 -24.45
N PRO A 157 -2.50 -2.32 -24.44
CA PRO A 157 -1.93 -3.44 -23.68
C PRO A 157 -0.48 -3.76 -24.03
N GLY A 158 -0.04 -3.53 -25.28
CA GLY A 158 1.35 -3.76 -25.71
C GLY A 158 2.39 -2.78 -25.16
N ASP A 159 1.94 -1.64 -24.63
CA ASP A 159 2.82 -0.56 -24.14
C ASP A 159 3.15 -0.69 -22.64
N HIS A 160 2.62 -1.72 -21.96
CA HIS A 160 2.86 -1.88 -20.54
C HIS A 160 4.33 -2.20 -20.19
N SER A 161 4.75 -1.82 -18.99
CA SER A 161 6.06 -2.17 -18.46
C SER A 161 6.19 -3.67 -18.23
N THR A 162 7.30 -4.25 -18.66
CA THR A 162 7.68 -5.63 -18.32
C THR A 162 8.49 -5.75 -17.04
N GLY A 163 8.75 -4.61 -16.37
CA GLY A 163 9.43 -4.58 -15.07
C GLY A 163 8.57 -5.14 -13.94
N LEU A 164 9.24 -5.54 -12.87
CA LEU A 164 8.57 -5.96 -11.64
C LEU A 164 8.55 -4.81 -10.64
N LEU A 165 7.44 -4.63 -9.92
CA LEU A 165 7.37 -3.84 -8.71
C LEU A 165 7.47 -4.77 -7.51
N ALA A 166 8.44 -4.53 -6.63
CA ALA A 166 8.50 -5.24 -5.35
C ALA A 166 8.32 -4.25 -4.20
N ALA A 167 7.60 -4.64 -3.18
CA ALA A 167 7.37 -3.78 -2.03
C ALA A 167 7.23 -4.54 -0.73
N ASN A 168 7.75 -3.97 0.34
CA ASN A 168 7.27 -4.25 1.69
C ASN A 168 6.22 -3.20 2.05
N VAL A 169 4.95 -3.59 2.02
CA VAL A 169 3.84 -2.65 2.25
C VAL A 169 3.80 -2.14 3.69
N ARG A 170 4.30 -2.93 4.66
CA ARG A 170 4.40 -2.53 6.08
C ARG A 170 5.40 -1.39 6.28
N THR A 171 6.56 -1.46 5.60
CA THR A 171 7.59 -0.41 5.68
C THR A 171 7.36 0.73 4.70
N GLY A 172 6.50 0.51 3.69
CA GLY A 172 6.25 1.45 2.59
C GLY A 172 7.41 1.56 1.61
N HIS A 173 8.33 0.58 1.61
CA HIS A 173 9.46 0.55 0.69
C HIS A 173 9.03 -0.13 -0.62
N TRP A 174 9.07 0.62 -1.72
CA TRP A 174 8.78 0.18 -3.08
C TRP A 174 10.02 0.27 -3.94
N THR A 175 10.26 -0.73 -4.76
CA THR A 175 11.38 -0.76 -5.71
C THR A 175 10.96 -1.36 -7.05
N ARG A 176 11.54 -0.84 -8.13
CA ARG A 176 11.40 -1.45 -9.46
C ARG A 176 12.56 -2.39 -9.72
N ILE A 177 12.27 -3.56 -10.26
CA ILE A 177 13.25 -4.57 -10.63
C ILE A 177 13.20 -4.73 -12.14
N ARG A 178 14.35 -4.76 -12.76
CA ARG A 178 14.46 -4.89 -14.21
C ARG A 178 13.93 -6.25 -14.69
N PRO A 179 13.29 -6.31 -15.86
CA PRO A 179 12.68 -7.55 -16.36
C PRO A 179 13.72 -8.62 -16.74
N ASP A 180 14.98 -8.23 -16.99
CA ASP A 180 16.10 -9.10 -17.33
C ASP A 180 16.86 -9.65 -16.11
N ALA A 181 16.53 -9.20 -14.90
CA ALA A 181 17.14 -9.72 -13.68
C ALA A 181 16.88 -11.23 -13.54
N SER A 182 17.91 -11.98 -13.13
CA SER A 182 17.75 -13.42 -12.89
C SER A 182 16.80 -13.69 -11.72
N PRO A 183 16.10 -14.85 -11.70
CA PRO A 183 15.22 -15.21 -10.60
C PRO A 183 15.89 -15.09 -9.23
N ALA A 184 17.14 -15.53 -9.10
CA ALA A 184 17.88 -15.47 -7.85
C ALA A 184 18.14 -14.02 -7.37
N ILE A 185 18.43 -13.09 -8.29
CA ILE A 185 18.59 -11.66 -7.95
C ILE A 185 17.26 -11.08 -7.50
N VAL A 186 16.16 -11.38 -8.21
CA VAL A 186 14.82 -10.93 -7.83
C VAL A 186 14.45 -11.47 -6.45
N ALA A 187 14.60 -12.77 -6.23
CA ALA A 187 14.28 -13.42 -4.97
C ALA A 187 15.08 -12.81 -3.82
N ARG A 188 16.39 -12.60 -3.99
CA ARG A 188 17.22 -11.95 -2.96
C ARG A 188 16.73 -10.56 -2.60
N ARG A 189 16.42 -9.69 -3.60
CA ARG A 189 15.87 -8.35 -3.34
C ARG A 189 14.55 -8.40 -2.59
N VAL A 190 13.68 -9.34 -2.93
CA VAL A 190 12.39 -9.53 -2.26
C VAL A 190 12.57 -10.02 -0.83
N LEU A 191 13.54 -10.92 -0.58
CA LEU A 191 13.91 -11.36 0.76
C LEU A 191 14.50 -10.22 1.60
N ASP A 192 15.36 -9.38 1.02
CA ASP A 192 15.89 -8.19 1.70
C ASP A 192 14.78 -7.24 2.14
N LEU A 193 13.76 -7.03 1.28
CA LEU A 193 12.56 -6.26 1.63
C LEU A 193 11.77 -6.91 2.77
N ALA A 194 11.61 -8.24 2.75
CA ALA A 194 10.87 -8.97 3.78
C ALA A 194 11.57 -8.91 5.15
N ASP A 195 12.89 -8.83 5.16
CA ASP A 195 13.69 -8.77 6.39
C ASP A 195 13.81 -7.36 6.99
N GLU A 196 13.30 -6.32 6.32
CA GLU A 196 13.40 -4.93 6.80
C GLU A 196 12.72 -4.72 8.16
N ASP A 197 11.60 -5.38 8.42
CA ASP A 197 10.88 -5.23 9.69
C ASP A 197 11.68 -5.81 10.84
N ALA A 198 12.33 -6.95 10.63
CA ALA A 198 13.19 -7.58 11.64
C ALA A 198 14.42 -6.71 11.95
N LYS A 199 15.05 -6.12 10.91
CA LYS A 199 16.20 -5.21 11.06
C LYS A 199 15.82 -3.95 11.84
N ARG A 200 14.68 -3.32 11.52
CA ARG A 200 14.20 -2.13 12.25
C ARG A 200 13.85 -2.41 13.70
N GLY A 201 13.27 -3.59 13.99
CA GLY A 201 13.00 -4.02 15.36
C GLY A 201 14.28 -4.21 16.18
N ALA A 202 15.33 -4.75 15.57
CA ALA A 202 16.62 -4.93 16.21
C ALA A 202 17.34 -3.59 16.48
N GLU A 203 17.31 -2.66 15.53
CA GLU A 203 17.90 -1.32 15.68
C GLU A 203 17.17 -0.48 16.75
N GLY A 204 15.86 -0.61 16.85
CA GLY A 204 15.06 0.07 17.87
C GLY A 204 15.30 -0.46 19.30
N ALA A 205 15.71 -1.73 19.43
CA ALA A 205 16.00 -2.36 20.70
C ALA A 205 17.43 -2.03 21.23
N THR A 206 18.33 -1.55 20.36
CA THR A 206 19.70 -1.15 20.70
C THR A 206 19.88 0.36 20.90
N GLY A 207 18.80 1.10 21.18
CA GLY A 207 18.86 2.52 21.54
C GLY A 207 19.82 2.74 22.69
N PRO A 208 20.57 3.90 22.74
CA PRO A 208 21.65 4.11 23.67
C PRO A 208 21.15 3.97 25.11
N SER A 209 21.71 2.99 25.82
CA SER A 209 21.60 2.91 27.28
C SER A 209 22.18 4.23 27.83
N ALA A 210 21.29 5.06 28.37
CA ALA A 210 21.72 6.26 29.11
C ALA A 210 22.54 5.80 30.29
N SER A 211 23.86 5.90 30.17
CA SER A 211 24.78 5.82 31.29
C SER A 211 24.53 7.03 32.20
N ARG A 212 24.07 6.79 33.38
CA ARG A 212 24.04 7.74 34.49
C ARG A 212 25.44 7.96 35.04
#